data_bfc59e546c4063ff31b5ef7ee480af84
#
_entry.id   bfc59e546c4063ff31b5ef7ee480af84
#
_cell.length_a   1.000
_cell.length_b   1.000
_cell.length_c   1.000
_cell.angle_alpha   90.00
_cell.angle_beta   90.00
_cell.angle_gamma   90.00
#
_symmetry.space_group_name_H-M   'P 1'
#
loop_
_entity.id
_entity.type
_entity.pdbx_description
1 polymer ?
#
loop_
_entity_poly.entity_id
_entity_poly.type
_entity_poly.pdbx_seq_one_letter_code
_entity_poly.pdbx_strand_id
1 'polypeptide(L)'
;ADLRANRIEVQRLLVPELLELSPAEVELLAERAAALAKVGIEVERFGPKTLAVRGLPARLQRPRTEAIVRDTIAVLEAARTGDRDPAAEDVLEEVLHRAACRSSVMAGDVLSEEEMRSLLERGAGLESDQTCVHGRPTRVRFTLADLERAFHRR
;
A
#
# COMPACT_ATOMS: atom_id res chain seq x y z
N ALA A 1 -2.80 5.42 -13.56
CA ALA A 1 -2.94 5.39 -15.03
C ALA A 1 -2.28 4.20 -15.72
N ASP A 2 -1.65 3.21 -15.02
CA ASP A 2 -0.87 2.16 -15.70
C ASP A 2 -1.18 0.71 -15.32
N LEU A 3 -2.30 0.45 -14.68
CA LEU A 3 -2.76 -0.94 -14.40
C LEU A 3 -3.13 -1.71 -15.70
N ARG A 4 -3.41 -1.00 -16.78
CA ARG A 4 -3.90 -1.62 -18.04
C ARG A 4 -2.79 -2.12 -18.98
N ALA A 5 -1.52 -1.84 -18.72
CA ALA A 5 -0.45 -2.14 -19.68
C ALA A 5 0.83 -2.75 -19.08
N ASN A 6 1.01 -2.88 -17.76
CA ASN A 6 2.27 -3.33 -17.23
C ASN A 6 2.10 -4.37 -16.11
N ARG A 7 2.77 -5.50 -16.27
CA ARG A 7 3.03 -6.44 -15.17
C ARG A 7 3.70 -5.66 -14.05
N ILE A 8 3.07 -5.61 -12.88
CA ILE A 8 3.68 -5.01 -11.69
C ILE A 8 4.91 -5.82 -11.34
N GLU A 9 6.05 -5.15 -11.26
CA GLU A 9 7.30 -5.76 -10.87
C GLU A 9 7.19 -6.26 -9.43
N VAL A 10 7.58 -7.53 -9.20
CA VAL A 10 7.46 -8.21 -7.91
C VAL A 10 8.83 -8.35 -7.28
N GLN A 11 8.96 -7.91 -6.06
CA GLN A 11 10.08 -8.23 -5.19
C GLN A 11 9.77 -9.52 -4.44
N ARG A 12 10.44 -10.60 -4.82
CA ARG A 12 10.33 -11.87 -4.11
C ARG A 12 11.13 -11.84 -2.82
N LEU A 13 10.52 -12.36 -1.77
CA LEU A 13 11.17 -12.52 -0.48
C LEU A 13 12.16 -13.69 -0.54
N LEU A 14 13.36 -13.51 0.02
CA LEU A 14 14.35 -14.59 0.11
C LEU A 14 13.84 -15.78 0.94
N VAL A 15 13.08 -15.48 1.99
CA VAL A 15 12.37 -16.46 2.80
C VAL A 15 10.90 -16.04 2.81
N PRO A 16 9.96 -16.94 2.48
CA PRO A 16 8.53 -16.62 2.56
C PRO A 16 8.15 -16.22 3.98
N GLU A 17 7.36 -15.18 4.12
CA GLU A 17 6.80 -14.76 5.40
C GLU A 17 5.52 -15.55 5.68
N LEU A 18 5.49 -16.28 6.80
CA LEU A 18 4.35 -17.10 7.19
C LEU A 18 3.43 -16.31 8.11
N LEU A 19 2.16 -16.22 7.73
CA LEU A 19 1.15 -15.50 8.49
C LEU A 19 0.08 -16.48 9.00
N GLU A 20 -0.24 -16.36 10.27
CA GLU A 20 -1.35 -17.11 10.87
C GLU A 20 -2.67 -16.37 10.66
N LEU A 21 -3.61 -17.04 10.02
CA LEU A 21 -4.92 -16.52 9.64
C LEU A 21 -6.00 -17.56 9.99
N SER A 22 -7.26 -17.16 9.97
CA SER A 22 -8.35 -18.12 10.05
C SER A 22 -8.42 -19.00 8.79
N PRO A 23 -8.96 -20.22 8.86
CA PRO A 23 -9.10 -21.07 7.68
C PRO A 23 -9.90 -20.41 6.53
N ALA A 24 -10.90 -19.60 6.86
CA ALA A 24 -11.68 -18.86 5.88
C ALA A 24 -10.88 -17.78 5.15
N GLU A 25 -10.03 -17.06 5.88
CA GLU A 25 -9.14 -16.04 5.30
C GLU A 25 -8.08 -16.67 4.39
N VAL A 26 -7.50 -17.82 4.82
CA VAL A 26 -6.54 -18.56 3.99
C VAL A 26 -7.20 -19.03 2.70
N GLU A 27 -8.41 -19.58 2.75
CA GLU A 27 -9.17 -20.03 1.57
C GLU A 27 -9.47 -18.86 0.64
N LEU A 28 -9.99 -17.73 1.18
CA LEU A 28 -10.28 -16.52 0.43
C LEU A 28 -9.08 -16.01 -0.37
N LEU A 29 -7.90 -15.95 0.27
CA LEU A 29 -6.67 -15.49 -0.38
C LEU A 29 -6.14 -16.52 -1.38
N ALA A 30 -6.24 -17.82 -1.08
CA ALA A 30 -5.82 -18.88 -1.98
C ALA A 30 -6.66 -18.91 -3.26
N GLU A 31 -7.97 -18.75 -3.17
CA GLU A 31 -8.88 -18.65 -4.33
C GLU A 31 -8.54 -17.44 -5.21
N ARG A 32 -8.04 -16.35 -4.63
CA ARG A 32 -7.71 -15.11 -5.33
C ARG A 32 -6.21 -14.96 -5.66
N ALA A 33 -5.38 -15.97 -5.35
CA ALA A 33 -3.93 -15.90 -5.51
C ALA A 33 -3.51 -15.51 -6.94
N ALA A 34 -4.15 -16.07 -7.97
CA ALA A 34 -3.87 -15.73 -9.36
C ALA A 34 -4.20 -14.27 -9.72
N ALA A 35 -5.24 -13.71 -9.12
CA ALA A 35 -5.62 -12.31 -9.30
C ALA A 35 -4.66 -11.39 -8.54
N LEU A 36 -4.32 -11.72 -7.30
CA LEU A 36 -3.38 -10.98 -6.46
C LEU A 36 -1.97 -10.94 -7.06
N ALA A 37 -1.54 -12.02 -7.71
CA ALA A 37 -0.26 -12.06 -8.43
C ALA A 37 -0.19 -11.02 -9.57
N LYS A 38 -1.31 -10.64 -10.20
CA LYS A 38 -1.35 -9.59 -11.23
C LYS A 38 -0.98 -8.22 -10.67
N VAL A 39 -1.28 -7.98 -9.39
CA VAL A 39 -0.94 -6.74 -8.67
C VAL A 39 0.32 -6.88 -7.84
N GLY A 40 1.09 -7.95 -8.03
CA GLY A 40 2.39 -8.15 -7.43
C GLY A 40 2.36 -8.72 -6.01
N ILE A 41 1.21 -9.23 -5.54
CA ILE A 41 1.07 -9.90 -4.24
C ILE A 41 1.06 -11.41 -4.49
N GLU A 42 2.21 -12.05 -4.26
CA GLU A 42 2.36 -13.50 -4.44
C GLU A 42 2.11 -14.21 -3.10
N VAL A 43 1.00 -14.93 -3.00
CA VAL A 43 0.62 -15.70 -1.81
C VAL A 43 0.38 -17.16 -2.15
N GLU A 44 0.62 -18.03 -1.18
CA GLU A 44 0.43 -19.48 -1.31
C GLU A 44 -0.10 -20.06 0.01
N ARG A 45 -1.03 -21.00 -0.09
CA ARG A 45 -1.48 -21.75 1.07
C ARG A 45 -0.37 -22.67 1.56
N PHE A 46 0.07 -22.47 2.80
CA PHE A 46 1.09 -23.31 3.43
C PHE A 46 0.46 -24.36 4.37
N GLY A 47 -0.67 -24.02 4.98
CA GLY A 47 -1.39 -24.89 5.90
C GLY A 47 -2.86 -24.50 6.03
N PRO A 48 -3.63 -25.19 6.89
CA PRO A 48 -5.05 -24.88 7.08
C PRO A 48 -5.30 -23.49 7.72
N LYS A 49 -4.34 -22.97 8.46
CA LYS A 49 -4.36 -21.67 9.12
C LYS A 49 -3.15 -20.80 8.78
N THR A 50 -2.34 -21.22 7.82
CA THR A 50 -1.08 -20.54 7.51
C THR A 50 -1.01 -20.18 6.04
N LEU A 51 -0.75 -18.91 5.76
CA LEU A 51 -0.48 -18.37 4.43
C LEU A 51 1.00 -18.04 4.31
N ALA A 52 1.62 -18.40 3.21
CA ALA A 52 2.97 -17.97 2.87
C ALA A 52 2.90 -16.80 1.89
N VAL A 53 3.53 -15.67 2.22
CA VAL A 53 3.75 -14.54 1.32
C VAL A 53 5.12 -14.69 0.70
N ARG A 54 5.18 -14.81 -0.62
CA ARG A 54 6.41 -15.04 -1.39
C ARG A 54 6.93 -13.79 -2.08
N GLY A 55 6.06 -12.82 -2.37
CA GLY A 55 6.44 -11.60 -3.04
C GLY A 55 5.44 -10.48 -2.85
N LEU A 56 5.93 -9.26 -2.94
CA LEU A 56 5.18 -8.02 -2.83
C LEU A 56 5.58 -7.08 -3.98
N PRO A 57 4.74 -6.08 -4.33
CA PRO A 57 5.10 -5.10 -5.35
C PRO A 57 6.45 -4.43 -5.05
N ALA A 58 7.39 -4.47 -6.00
CA ALA A 58 8.76 -3.99 -5.81
C ALA A 58 8.85 -2.48 -5.47
N ARG A 59 7.82 -1.71 -5.81
CA ARG A 59 7.76 -0.27 -5.52
C ARG A 59 7.40 0.06 -4.06
N LEU A 60 7.03 -0.95 -3.24
CA LEU A 60 6.74 -0.76 -1.82
C LEU A 60 8.06 -0.65 -1.05
N GLN A 61 8.36 0.52 -0.50
CA GLN A 61 9.67 0.80 0.12
C GLN A 61 9.85 0.15 1.49
N ARG A 62 8.78 0.03 2.27
CA ARG A 62 8.77 -0.54 3.63
C ARG A 62 7.53 -1.43 3.78
N PRO A 63 7.49 -2.59 3.08
CA PRO A 63 6.31 -3.43 3.10
C PRO A 63 6.08 -3.98 4.51
N ARG A 64 4.93 -3.67 5.07
CA ARG A 64 4.42 -4.29 6.31
C ARG A 64 3.52 -5.44 5.87
N THR A 65 4.11 -6.59 5.61
CA THR A 65 3.46 -7.74 4.96
C THR A 65 2.14 -8.12 5.62
N GLU A 66 2.11 -8.29 6.94
CA GLU A 66 0.89 -8.64 7.66
C GLU A 66 -0.21 -7.60 7.48
N ALA A 67 0.13 -6.31 7.57
CA ALA A 67 -0.85 -5.24 7.41
C ALA A 67 -1.42 -5.20 5.97
N ILE A 68 -0.56 -5.44 4.97
CA ILE A 68 -0.98 -5.51 3.56
C ILE A 68 -1.95 -6.67 3.35
N VAL A 69 -1.64 -7.85 3.90
CA VAL A 69 -2.49 -9.04 3.79
C VAL A 69 -3.83 -8.81 4.49
N ARG A 70 -3.85 -8.24 5.69
CA ARG A 70 -5.11 -7.92 6.40
C ARG A 70 -5.97 -6.89 5.65
N ASP A 71 -5.36 -5.85 5.09
CA ASP A 71 -6.08 -4.88 4.26
C ASP A 71 -6.62 -5.53 2.97
N THR A 72 -5.86 -6.47 2.39
CA THR A 72 -6.32 -7.26 1.23
C THR A 72 -7.54 -8.11 1.58
N ILE A 73 -7.53 -8.80 2.72
CA ILE A 73 -8.68 -9.56 3.23
C ILE A 73 -9.90 -8.65 3.37
N ALA A 74 -9.75 -7.50 4.03
CA ALA A 74 -10.85 -6.56 4.25
C ALA A 74 -11.46 -6.05 2.92
N VAL A 75 -10.63 -5.79 1.90
CA VAL A 75 -11.12 -5.39 0.57
C VAL A 75 -11.88 -6.53 -0.10
N LEU A 76 -11.35 -7.75 -0.06
CA LEU A 76 -11.97 -8.92 -0.68
C LEU A 76 -13.29 -9.29 0.01
N GLU A 77 -13.37 -9.19 1.33
CA GLU A 77 -14.60 -9.41 2.10
C GLU A 77 -15.66 -8.36 1.79
N ALA A 78 -15.28 -7.09 1.74
CA ALA A 78 -16.17 -6.00 1.37
C ALA A 78 -16.73 -6.17 -0.05
N ALA A 79 -15.90 -6.62 -0.98
CA ALA A 79 -16.33 -6.93 -2.35
C ALA A 79 -17.33 -8.10 -2.41
N ARG A 80 -17.22 -9.09 -1.51
CA ARG A 80 -18.18 -10.22 -1.45
C ARG A 80 -19.54 -9.85 -0.85
N THR A 81 -19.56 -8.87 0.06
CA THR A 81 -20.79 -8.45 0.78
C THR A 81 -21.49 -7.27 0.11
N GLY A 82 -20.86 -6.62 -0.84
CA GLY A 82 -21.42 -5.48 -1.58
C GLY A 82 -22.56 -5.88 -2.52
N ASP A 83 -23.55 -5.00 -2.64
CA ASP A 83 -24.73 -5.17 -3.51
C ASP A 83 -24.38 -5.05 -5.02
N ARG A 84 -23.17 -4.68 -5.34
CA ARG A 84 -22.58 -4.68 -6.69
C ARG A 84 -21.36 -5.58 -6.69
N ASP A 85 -21.28 -6.47 -7.66
CA ASP A 85 -20.05 -7.20 -7.96
C ASP A 85 -19.07 -6.18 -8.60
N PRO A 86 -18.13 -5.60 -7.83
CA PRO A 86 -17.19 -4.64 -8.40
C PRO A 86 -16.35 -5.39 -9.44
N ALA A 87 -16.00 -4.73 -10.53
CA ALA A 87 -15.07 -5.31 -11.49
C ALA A 87 -13.82 -5.78 -10.75
N ALA A 88 -13.33 -6.98 -11.08
CA ALA A 88 -12.17 -7.55 -10.39
C ALA A 88 -10.94 -6.60 -10.43
N GLU A 89 -10.87 -5.74 -11.43
CA GLU A 89 -9.87 -4.69 -11.57
C GLU A 89 -9.98 -3.60 -10.50
N ASP A 90 -11.21 -3.16 -10.16
CA ASP A 90 -11.44 -2.13 -9.13
C ASP A 90 -11.02 -2.63 -7.73
N VAL A 91 -11.31 -3.93 -7.44
CA VAL A 91 -10.89 -4.57 -6.19
C VAL A 91 -9.37 -4.63 -6.08
N LEU A 92 -8.69 -5.00 -7.17
CA LEU A 92 -7.24 -5.07 -7.20
C LEU A 92 -6.59 -3.68 -7.12
N GLU A 93 -7.22 -2.67 -7.71
CA GLU A 93 -6.76 -1.28 -7.59
C GLU A 93 -6.85 -0.79 -6.14
N GLU A 94 -7.94 -1.06 -5.44
CA GLU A 94 -8.09 -0.73 -4.02
C GLU A 94 -7.06 -1.46 -3.14
N VAL A 95 -6.78 -2.75 -3.41
CA VAL A 95 -5.72 -3.51 -2.72
C VAL A 95 -4.37 -2.83 -2.89
N LEU A 96 -4.03 -2.42 -4.11
CA LEU A 96 -2.76 -1.71 -4.38
C LEU A 96 -2.69 -0.35 -3.69
N HIS A 97 -3.78 0.40 -3.69
CA HIS A 97 -3.85 1.70 -3.00
C HIS A 97 -3.59 1.54 -1.50
N ARG A 98 -4.22 0.56 -0.86
CA ARG A 98 -4.00 0.27 0.56
C ARG A 98 -2.58 -0.20 0.84
N ALA A 99 -2.05 -1.11 0.00
CA ALA A 99 -0.68 -1.57 0.13
C ALA A 99 0.33 -0.42 0.00
N ALA A 100 0.14 0.49 -0.96
CA ALA A 100 0.97 1.68 -1.13
C ALA A 100 0.90 2.61 0.10
N CYS A 101 -0.29 2.86 0.64
CA CYS A 101 -0.47 3.65 1.86
C CYS A 101 0.24 3.01 3.07
N ARG A 102 0.15 1.68 3.24
CA ARG A 102 0.78 0.96 4.35
C ARG A 102 2.31 0.93 4.28
N SER A 103 2.86 1.01 3.08
CA SER A 103 4.32 1.06 2.86
C SER A 103 4.88 2.47 2.81
N SER A 104 4.03 3.51 2.86
CA SER A 104 4.45 4.89 2.88
C SER A 104 5.04 5.28 4.24
N VAL A 105 5.90 6.30 4.22
CA VAL A 105 6.40 6.95 5.44
C VAL A 105 5.22 7.57 6.18
N MET A 106 5.09 7.23 7.46
CA MET A 106 4.03 7.74 8.32
C MET A 106 4.57 8.75 9.35
N ALA A 107 3.67 9.55 9.91
CA ALA A 107 4.01 10.44 11.01
C ALA A 107 4.58 9.64 12.19
N GLY A 108 5.76 10.03 12.67
CA GLY A 108 6.48 9.34 13.74
C GLY A 108 7.51 8.31 13.28
N ASP A 109 7.55 7.98 11.99
CA ASP A 109 8.63 7.13 11.46
C ASP A 109 9.97 7.89 11.51
N VAL A 110 11.00 7.22 12.03
CA VAL A 110 12.36 7.77 12.04
C VAL A 110 12.97 7.62 10.66
N LEU A 111 13.44 8.73 10.10
CA LEU A 111 14.10 8.79 8.80
C LEU A 111 15.55 9.24 8.96
N SER A 112 16.45 8.65 8.20
CA SER A 112 17.79 9.19 8.00
C SER A 112 17.75 10.47 7.15
N GLU A 113 18.80 11.29 7.19
CA GLU A 113 18.89 12.49 6.35
C GLU A 113 18.78 12.17 4.85
N GLU A 114 19.36 11.05 4.41
CA GLU A 114 19.30 10.59 3.03
C GLU A 114 17.88 10.22 2.62
N GLU A 115 17.14 9.50 3.47
CA GLU A 115 15.74 9.16 3.24
C GLU A 115 14.85 10.40 3.18
N MET A 116 15.06 11.38 4.09
CA MET A 116 14.35 12.65 4.09
C MET A 116 14.60 13.43 2.79
N ARG A 117 15.85 13.52 2.35
CA ARG A 117 16.22 14.20 1.11
C ARG A 117 15.60 13.53 -0.11
N SER A 118 15.69 12.20 -0.19
CA SER A 118 15.08 11.39 -1.27
C SER A 118 13.57 11.57 -1.31
N LEU A 119 12.90 11.64 -0.16
CA LEU A 119 11.45 11.86 -0.07
C LEU A 119 11.07 13.24 -0.63
N LEU A 120 11.82 14.29 -0.28
CA LEU A 120 11.57 15.64 -0.76
C LEU A 120 11.83 15.77 -2.27
N GLU A 121 12.92 15.19 -2.77
CA GLU A 121 13.28 15.20 -4.20
C GLU A 121 12.22 14.49 -5.05
N ARG A 122 11.76 13.31 -4.62
CA ARG A 122 10.69 12.57 -5.31
C ARG A 122 9.36 13.33 -5.27
N GLY A 123 9.03 13.95 -4.14
CA GLY A 123 7.83 14.76 -4.01
C GLY A 123 7.86 16.02 -4.88
N ALA A 124 9.01 16.61 -5.11
CA ALA A 124 9.12 17.84 -5.92
C ALA A 124 8.75 17.64 -7.39
N GLY A 125 8.85 16.40 -7.91
CA GLY A 125 8.53 16.06 -9.30
C GLY A 125 7.08 15.63 -9.54
N LEU A 126 6.23 15.57 -8.51
CA LEU A 126 4.86 15.10 -8.63
C LEU A 126 3.88 16.28 -8.73
N GLU A 127 3.11 16.36 -9.81
CA GLU A 127 2.08 17.41 -9.99
C GLU A 127 0.93 17.27 -8.99
N SER A 128 0.67 16.06 -8.47
CA SER A 128 -0.43 15.74 -7.55
C SER A 128 0.03 15.43 -6.12
N ASP A 129 1.15 15.99 -5.69
CA ASP A 129 1.77 15.71 -4.39
C ASP A 129 1.09 16.36 -3.17
N GLN A 130 0.06 17.17 -3.41
CA GLN A 130 -0.57 17.98 -2.35
C GLN A 130 -1.55 17.19 -1.49
N THR A 131 -2.09 16.09 -1.99
CA THR A 131 -3.05 15.26 -1.25
C THR A 131 -2.78 13.77 -1.49
N CYS A 132 -2.97 12.95 -0.45
CA CYS A 132 -2.98 11.50 -0.60
C CYS A 132 -4.30 11.04 -1.26
N VAL A 133 -4.37 9.77 -1.63
CA VAL A 133 -5.57 9.14 -2.22
C VAL A 133 -6.83 9.27 -1.33
N HIS A 134 -6.66 9.51 -0.03
CA HIS A 134 -7.74 9.75 0.93
C HIS A 134 -8.06 11.25 1.11
N GLY A 135 -7.53 12.12 0.25
CA GLY A 135 -7.78 13.58 0.30
C GLY A 135 -7.05 14.33 1.43
N ARG A 136 -6.14 13.67 2.17
CA ARG A 136 -5.38 14.34 3.23
C ARG A 136 -4.20 15.10 2.64
N PRO A 137 -3.92 16.35 3.10
CA PRO A 137 -2.75 17.10 2.65
C PRO A 137 -1.47 16.33 2.97
N THR A 138 -0.60 16.15 1.98
CA THR A 138 0.72 15.54 2.13
C THR A 138 1.81 16.58 2.32
N ARG A 139 1.52 17.84 1.95
CA ARG A 139 2.43 18.96 2.05
C ARG A 139 1.69 20.23 2.46
N VAL A 140 2.24 20.97 3.39
CA VAL A 140 1.75 22.29 3.80
C VAL A 140 2.88 23.30 3.54
N ARG A 141 2.55 24.42 2.88
CA ARG A 141 3.49 25.51 2.62
C ARG A 141 3.25 26.61 3.64
N PHE A 142 4.29 27.00 4.33
CA PHE A 142 4.33 28.21 5.15
C PHE A 142 5.24 29.22 4.49
N THR A 143 4.76 30.43 4.25
CA THR A 143 5.59 31.56 3.81
C THR A 143 6.27 32.18 5.02
N LEU A 144 7.38 32.93 4.80
CA LEU A 144 8.00 33.68 5.87
C LEU A 144 7.02 34.63 6.55
N ALA A 145 6.14 35.29 5.76
CA ALA A 145 5.09 36.16 6.28
C ALA A 145 4.06 35.43 7.16
N ASP A 146 3.78 34.16 6.87
CA ASP A 146 2.90 33.34 7.71
C ASP A 146 3.56 33.04 9.06
N LEU A 147 4.87 32.74 9.05
CA LEU A 147 5.64 32.50 10.26
C LEU A 147 5.76 33.80 11.09
N GLU A 148 6.10 34.94 10.46
CA GLU A 148 6.19 36.23 11.13
C GLU A 148 4.86 36.61 11.79
N ARG A 149 3.74 36.37 11.11
CA ARG A 149 2.40 36.54 11.64
C ARG A 149 2.12 35.63 12.84
N ALA A 150 2.45 34.35 12.73
CA ALA A 150 2.23 33.39 13.79
C ALA A 150 3.03 33.72 15.07
N PHE A 151 4.22 34.31 14.92
CA PHE A 151 5.08 34.72 16.02
C PHE A 151 4.90 36.18 16.42
N HIS A 152 3.88 36.89 15.89
CA HIS A 152 3.62 38.34 16.11
C HIS A 152 4.86 39.21 15.86
N ARG A 153 5.72 38.81 14.94
CA ARG A 153 6.88 39.59 14.48
C ARG A 153 6.49 40.33 13.20
N ARG A 154 6.67 41.64 13.23
CA ARG A 154 6.55 42.50 12.04
C ARG A 154 7.90 42.69 11.42
#